data_c777b1cb47b707ece25c6194bf353576
#
_entry.id   c777b1cb47b707ece25c6194bf353576
#
_cell.length_a   1.000
_cell.length_b   1.000
_cell.length_c   1.000
_cell.angle_alpha   90.00
_cell.angle_beta   90.00
_cell.angle_gamma   90.00
#
_symmetry.space_group_name_H-M   'P 1'
#
loop_
_entity.id
_entity.type
_entity.pdbx_description
1 polymer ?
#
loop_
_entity_poly.entity_id
_entity_poly.type
_entity_poly.pdbx_seq_one_letter_code
_entity_poly.pdbx_strand_id
1 'polypeptide(L)'
;MTAPHTDRDSARRPGGGTAVPVTDRVVAPATSQVTDQVAARRWRLVLGRYAAQELQQGPGDAGIERALQYLYDREYVRRGHRLGRQPGARGGGGSLDPSALKALDWLGQARSLFPRETFERMQVDAVSRYGLTELLADPAAAEALEPSRELATALLQVRGRLDERAAAGLRTVIARVVEDIVRRLRPQFATALSGRKDRSRRSMHKVSQNFDGKRTLQANLSRYDPGSGRLIVQDVRFVSRARRTLTWDVVLLVDQSGSMAASLLYSAVCAGIMSALPGITVRLAVFDTNVVDLSHLAHDPVAVLLTAQLGGGTDIAKAVRYAEQQVTTPSRTVVVLVSDFEEGGSVAQLLASVRRLAESGVRLLGLAALDESAEPVYDQGTARRLAESGMHVAALTPERFAEWLGEVLV
;
A
#
# COMPACT_ATOMS: atom_id res chain seq x y z
N MET A 1 -51.40 -21.44 48.86
CA MET A 1 -52.63 -20.73 49.28
C MET A 1 -53.12 -20.03 48.03
N THR A 2 -54.01 -20.60 47.48
CA THR A 2 -55.44 -20.44 47.19
C THR A 2 -55.71 -19.70 45.86
N ALA A 3 -56.08 -20.49 44.87
CA ALA A 3 -57.10 -20.15 43.92
C ALA A 3 -58.47 -20.10 44.70
N PRO A 4 -59.61 -19.77 44.15
CA PRO A 4 -60.14 -20.09 42.83
C PRO A 4 -61.24 -19.20 42.24
N HIS A 5 -61.78 -19.62 41.12
CA HIS A 5 -63.21 -19.77 40.67
C HIS A 5 -63.84 -18.63 39.86
N THR A 6 -64.20 -19.02 38.64
CA THR A 6 -65.53 -19.39 38.04
C THR A 6 -66.49 -18.20 37.85
N ASP A 7 -67.30 -18.07 36.85
CA ASP A 7 -68.14 -19.01 36.08
C ASP A 7 -68.77 -18.27 34.86
N ARG A 8 -69.05 -18.95 33.77
CA ARG A 8 -70.26 -19.08 32.93
C ARG A 8 -71.24 -17.89 32.79
N ASP A 9 -71.77 -17.56 31.66
CA ASP A 9 -72.67 -18.40 30.86
C ASP A 9 -73.12 -17.70 29.59
N SER A 10 -73.31 -18.47 28.54
CA SER A 10 -74.38 -18.64 27.57
C SER A 10 -74.84 -17.55 26.61
N ALA A 11 -74.77 -17.91 25.35
CA ALA A 11 -75.78 -18.08 24.32
C ALA A 11 -76.42 -16.85 23.62
N ARG A 12 -76.18 -16.74 22.31
CA ARG A 12 -77.19 -16.88 21.25
C ARG A 12 -76.59 -16.57 19.85
N ARG A 13 -76.74 -17.50 18.93
CA ARG A 13 -76.81 -17.32 17.45
C ARG A 13 -78.27 -16.99 17.07
N PRO A 14 -78.60 -16.48 15.88
CA PRO A 14 -78.01 -16.71 14.53
C PRO A 14 -78.10 -15.49 13.60
N GLY A 15 -77.46 -15.60 12.40
CA GLY A 15 -77.76 -14.72 11.29
C GLY A 15 -76.74 -14.85 10.17
N GLY A 16 -77.11 -15.53 9.12
CA GLY A 16 -76.29 -15.83 7.94
C GLY A 16 -75.94 -14.57 7.14
N GLY A 17 -74.75 -14.54 6.63
CA GLY A 17 -74.27 -13.58 5.65
C GLY A 17 -73.16 -14.23 4.85
N THR A 18 -73.43 -14.42 3.58
CA THR A 18 -72.57 -14.97 2.54
C THR A 18 -71.21 -14.32 2.51
N ALA A 19 -70.13 -15.06 2.84
CA ALA A 19 -68.75 -14.61 2.70
C ALA A 19 -68.30 -14.69 1.23
N VAL A 20 -68.02 -13.54 0.64
CA VAL A 20 -67.28 -13.38 -0.61
C VAL A 20 -65.78 -13.50 -0.23
N PRO A 21 -64.99 -14.38 -0.87
CA PRO A 21 -63.55 -14.43 -0.61
C PRO A 21 -62.85 -13.20 -1.25
N VAL A 22 -62.47 -12.27 -0.42
CA VAL A 22 -61.55 -11.19 -0.80
C VAL A 22 -60.16 -11.82 -0.85
N THR A 23 -59.70 -12.18 -2.04
CA THR A 23 -58.30 -12.46 -2.29
C THR A 23 -57.56 -11.14 -2.33
N ASP A 24 -57.07 -10.70 -1.16
CA ASP A 24 -56.06 -9.66 -1.09
C ASP A 24 -54.76 -10.22 -1.63
N ARG A 25 -54.58 -10.09 -2.94
CA ARG A 25 -53.25 -10.10 -3.52
C ARG A 25 -52.58 -8.79 -3.13
N VAL A 26 -51.81 -8.82 -2.07
CA VAL A 26 -50.84 -7.74 -1.76
C VAL A 26 -49.83 -7.73 -2.92
N VAL A 27 -50.06 -6.85 -3.88
CA VAL A 27 -49.10 -6.55 -4.93
C VAL A 27 -47.97 -5.76 -4.22
N ALA A 28 -46.87 -6.44 -3.93
CA ALA A 28 -45.68 -5.79 -3.44
C ALA A 28 -45.27 -4.66 -4.40
N PRO A 29 -44.90 -3.49 -3.93
CA PRO A 29 -44.56 -2.37 -4.80
C PRO A 29 -43.38 -2.76 -5.71
N ALA A 30 -43.43 -2.39 -6.97
CA ALA A 30 -42.46 -2.73 -8.00
C ALA A 30 -41.00 -2.45 -7.60
N THR A 31 -40.79 -1.50 -6.69
CA THR A 31 -39.48 -1.15 -6.13
C THR A 31 -38.89 -2.27 -5.26
N SER A 32 -39.69 -3.04 -4.53
CA SER A 32 -39.17 -4.14 -3.70
C SER A 32 -38.74 -5.31 -4.56
N GLN A 33 -39.46 -5.63 -5.63
CA GLN A 33 -39.10 -6.72 -6.55
C GLN A 33 -37.80 -6.46 -7.31
N VAL A 34 -37.53 -5.19 -7.72
CA VAL A 34 -36.27 -4.81 -8.36
C VAL A 34 -35.11 -4.91 -7.38
N THR A 35 -35.31 -4.51 -6.13
CA THR A 35 -34.30 -4.62 -5.07
C THR A 35 -33.98 -6.08 -4.77
N ASP A 36 -35.00 -6.94 -4.70
CA ASP A 36 -34.85 -8.36 -4.46
C ASP A 36 -34.13 -9.07 -5.62
N GLN A 37 -34.41 -8.71 -6.86
CA GLN A 37 -33.71 -9.25 -8.03
C GLN A 37 -32.24 -8.84 -8.07
N VAL A 38 -31.91 -7.60 -7.75
CA VAL A 38 -30.53 -7.13 -7.65
C VAL A 38 -29.78 -7.84 -6.53
N ALA A 39 -30.43 -8.03 -5.38
CA ALA A 39 -29.87 -8.78 -4.27
C ALA A 39 -29.65 -10.25 -4.64
N ALA A 40 -30.63 -10.91 -5.25
CA ALA A 40 -30.52 -12.28 -5.72
C ALA A 40 -29.38 -12.48 -6.74
N ARG A 41 -29.25 -11.54 -7.69
CA ARG A 41 -28.13 -11.52 -8.65
C ARG A 41 -26.78 -11.40 -7.96
N ARG A 42 -26.64 -10.51 -6.98
CA ARG A 42 -25.40 -10.35 -6.19
C ARG A 42 -25.08 -11.63 -5.41
N TRP A 43 -26.07 -12.21 -4.75
CA TRP A 43 -25.90 -13.48 -4.04
C TRP A 43 -25.52 -14.62 -4.96
N ARG A 44 -26.10 -14.67 -6.18
CA ARG A 44 -25.72 -15.67 -7.19
C ARG A 44 -24.24 -15.57 -7.57
N LEU A 45 -23.73 -14.36 -7.78
CA LEU A 45 -22.31 -14.13 -8.10
C LEU A 45 -21.38 -14.47 -6.91
N VAL A 46 -21.80 -14.17 -5.67
CA VAL A 46 -21.01 -14.46 -4.47
C VAL A 46 -20.98 -15.96 -4.15
N LEU A 47 -22.10 -16.65 -4.27
CA LEU A 47 -22.24 -18.07 -3.94
C LEU A 47 -21.84 -18.98 -5.13
N GLY A 48 -21.75 -18.43 -6.34
CA GLY A 48 -21.36 -19.15 -7.53
C GLY A 48 -22.28 -20.34 -7.80
N ARG A 49 -21.70 -21.46 -8.23
CA ARG A 49 -22.44 -22.67 -8.59
C ARG A 49 -23.26 -23.27 -7.44
N TYR A 50 -22.95 -22.97 -6.19
CA TYR A 50 -23.71 -23.50 -5.04
C TYR A 50 -25.11 -22.92 -4.93
N ALA A 51 -25.34 -21.75 -5.49
CA ALA A 51 -26.66 -21.14 -5.56
C ALA A 51 -27.35 -21.40 -6.91
N ALA A 52 -26.79 -22.25 -7.80
CA ALA A 52 -27.29 -22.45 -9.15
C ALA A 52 -28.71 -23.06 -9.21
N GLN A 53 -29.12 -23.80 -8.19
CA GLN A 53 -30.43 -24.40 -8.10
C GLN A 53 -31.51 -23.42 -7.61
N GLU A 54 -31.11 -22.45 -6.79
CA GLU A 54 -32.05 -21.53 -6.13
C GLU A 54 -32.07 -20.14 -6.76
N LEU A 55 -30.94 -19.69 -7.31
CA LEU A 55 -30.77 -18.35 -7.87
C LEU A 55 -30.42 -18.45 -9.37
N GLN A 56 -31.21 -17.79 -10.19
CA GLN A 56 -30.99 -17.75 -11.64
C GLN A 56 -29.80 -16.82 -11.99
N GLN A 57 -29.10 -17.18 -13.05
CA GLN A 57 -28.03 -16.38 -13.62
C GLN A 57 -28.60 -15.14 -14.32
N GLY A 58 -28.07 -13.97 -14.02
CA GLY A 58 -28.47 -12.74 -14.70
C GLY A 58 -27.98 -12.70 -16.16
N PRO A 59 -28.66 -11.96 -17.02
CA PRO A 59 -28.25 -11.78 -18.42
C PRO A 59 -26.86 -11.07 -18.43
N GLY A 60 -25.90 -11.66 -19.14
CA GLY A 60 -24.54 -11.16 -19.23
C GLY A 60 -23.58 -11.57 -18.10
N ASP A 61 -24.06 -12.24 -17.04
CA ASP A 61 -23.23 -12.62 -15.90
C ASP A 61 -22.37 -13.88 -16.12
N ALA A 62 -22.58 -14.60 -17.20
CA ALA A 62 -21.87 -15.88 -17.46
C ALA A 62 -20.33 -15.74 -17.47
N GLY A 63 -19.83 -14.64 -18.00
CA GLY A 63 -18.40 -14.32 -17.99
C GLY A 63 -17.89 -14.00 -16.59
N ILE A 64 -18.61 -13.13 -15.87
CA ILE A 64 -18.30 -12.72 -14.50
C ILE A 64 -18.32 -13.93 -13.56
N GLU A 65 -19.36 -14.75 -13.64
CA GLU A 65 -19.48 -15.95 -12.82
C GLU A 65 -18.34 -16.93 -13.08
N ARG A 66 -17.95 -17.13 -14.35
CA ARG A 66 -16.82 -18.01 -14.70
C ARG A 66 -15.50 -17.49 -14.14
N ALA A 67 -15.25 -16.19 -14.21
CA ALA A 67 -14.05 -15.58 -13.68
C ALA A 67 -13.97 -15.70 -12.14
N LEU A 68 -15.10 -15.47 -11.44
CA LEU A 68 -15.19 -15.63 -10.00
C LEU A 68 -15.11 -17.10 -9.57
N GLN A 69 -15.74 -18.00 -10.32
CA GLN A 69 -15.71 -19.42 -10.03
C GLN A 69 -14.32 -20.01 -10.11
N TYR A 70 -13.46 -19.52 -11.01
CA TYR A 70 -12.06 -19.94 -11.09
C TYR A 70 -11.30 -19.72 -9.76
N LEU A 71 -11.57 -18.60 -9.05
CA LEU A 71 -11.00 -18.33 -7.73
C LEU A 71 -11.70 -19.18 -6.64
N TYR A 72 -13.01 -19.26 -6.66
CA TYR A 72 -13.78 -20.00 -5.64
C TYR A 72 -13.47 -21.49 -5.65
N ASP A 73 -13.31 -22.10 -6.81
CA ASP A 73 -12.97 -23.53 -6.92
C ASP A 73 -11.65 -23.84 -6.21
N ARG A 74 -10.66 -22.95 -6.29
CA ARG A 74 -9.40 -23.11 -5.57
C ARG A 74 -9.56 -23.02 -4.05
N GLU A 75 -10.37 -22.09 -3.57
CA GLU A 75 -10.68 -21.98 -2.15
C GLU A 75 -11.38 -23.23 -1.62
N TYR A 76 -12.30 -23.78 -2.38
CA TYR A 76 -12.99 -25.01 -1.98
C TYR A 76 -12.06 -26.21 -1.93
N VAL A 77 -11.17 -26.37 -2.92
CA VAL A 77 -10.14 -27.42 -2.92
C VAL A 77 -9.22 -27.25 -1.69
N ARG A 78 -8.80 -26.02 -1.40
CA ARG A 78 -7.95 -25.74 -0.25
C ARG A 78 -8.62 -26.08 1.07
N ARG A 79 -9.93 -25.92 1.19
CA ARG A 79 -10.74 -26.32 2.36
C ARG A 79 -11.06 -27.80 2.40
N GLY A 80 -10.51 -28.61 1.50
CA GLY A 80 -10.71 -30.05 1.46
C GLY A 80 -12.03 -30.49 0.80
N HIS A 81 -12.77 -29.58 0.18
CA HIS A 81 -13.98 -29.95 -0.57
C HIS A 81 -13.60 -30.54 -1.92
N ARG A 82 -14.05 -31.77 -2.19
CA ARG A 82 -13.95 -32.37 -3.51
C ARG A 82 -14.91 -31.63 -4.45
N LEU A 83 -14.38 -30.98 -5.46
CA LEU A 83 -15.20 -30.38 -6.51
C LEU A 83 -15.88 -31.50 -7.30
N GLY A 84 -17.19 -31.63 -7.12
CA GLY A 84 -17.99 -32.61 -7.88
C GLY A 84 -17.83 -32.38 -9.39
N ARG A 85 -17.73 -33.46 -10.15
CA ARG A 85 -17.70 -33.43 -11.60
C ARG A 85 -18.90 -32.62 -12.12
N GLN A 86 -18.67 -31.66 -12.99
CA GLN A 86 -19.78 -31.00 -13.70
C GLN A 86 -20.59 -32.06 -14.49
N PRO A 87 -21.91 -32.03 -14.40
CA PRO A 87 -22.74 -32.88 -15.27
C PRO A 87 -22.48 -32.49 -16.73
N GLY A 88 -21.87 -33.39 -17.50
CA GLY A 88 -21.60 -33.18 -18.95
C GLY A 88 -20.12 -33.18 -19.35
N ALA A 89 -19.15 -33.21 -18.46
CA ALA A 89 -17.74 -33.35 -18.82
C ALA A 89 -17.44 -34.80 -19.24
N ARG A 90 -17.32 -35.05 -20.54
CA ARG A 90 -16.86 -36.33 -21.09
C ARG A 90 -15.41 -36.57 -20.70
N GLY A 91 -15.15 -37.78 -20.18
CA GLY A 91 -13.92 -38.16 -19.56
C GLY A 91 -12.69 -38.07 -20.47
N GLY A 92 -11.64 -37.50 -19.94
CA GLY A 92 -10.25 -37.66 -20.31
C GLY A 92 -9.47 -37.60 -19.02
N GLY A 93 -8.72 -38.67 -18.69
CA GLY A 93 -7.84 -38.74 -17.54
C GLY A 93 -6.66 -37.76 -17.72
N GLY A 94 -6.88 -36.50 -17.41
CA GLY A 94 -5.86 -35.46 -17.37
C GLY A 94 -5.75 -34.89 -15.96
N SER A 95 -4.55 -34.58 -15.52
CA SER A 95 -4.28 -33.87 -14.28
C SER A 95 -5.15 -32.63 -14.16
N LEU A 96 -5.72 -32.41 -12.97
CA LEU A 96 -6.47 -31.20 -12.63
C LEU A 96 -5.54 -30.03 -12.26
N ASP A 97 -4.25 -30.13 -12.58
CA ASP A 97 -3.32 -29.03 -12.38
C ASP A 97 -3.72 -27.86 -13.28
N PRO A 98 -3.98 -26.70 -12.70
CA PRO A 98 -4.28 -25.51 -13.49
C PRO A 98 -3.05 -25.16 -14.31
N SER A 99 -3.13 -25.27 -15.64
CA SER A 99 -2.04 -24.85 -16.49
C SER A 99 -1.85 -23.34 -16.41
N ALA A 100 -0.62 -22.86 -16.57
CA ALA A 100 -0.29 -21.43 -16.65
C ALA A 100 -1.15 -20.69 -17.70
N LEU A 101 -1.46 -21.35 -18.83
CA LEU A 101 -2.38 -20.84 -19.86
C LEU A 101 -3.77 -20.50 -19.30
N LYS A 102 -4.31 -21.33 -18.40
CA LYS A 102 -5.62 -21.04 -17.79
C LYS A 102 -5.58 -19.83 -16.86
N ALA A 103 -4.47 -19.62 -16.17
CA ALA A 103 -4.28 -18.47 -15.30
C ALA A 103 -4.17 -17.16 -16.10
N LEU A 104 -3.46 -17.18 -17.23
CA LEU A 104 -3.35 -16.03 -18.14
C LEU A 104 -4.67 -15.69 -18.80
N ASP A 105 -5.40 -16.70 -19.31
CA ASP A 105 -6.74 -16.52 -19.89
C ASP A 105 -7.72 -15.94 -18.87
N TRP A 106 -7.68 -16.43 -17.63
CA TRP A 106 -8.47 -15.90 -16.54
C TRP A 106 -8.14 -14.42 -16.27
N LEU A 107 -6.85 -14.07 -16.22
CA LEU A 107 -6.41 -12.70 -16.00
C LEU A 107 -6.93 -11.75 -17.09
N GLY A 108 -6.82 -12.16 -18.36
CA GLY A 108 -7.35 -11.42 -19.51
C GLY A 108 -8.87 -11.23 -19.46
N GLN A 109 -9.62 -12.30 -19.12
CA GLN A 109 -11.07 -12.23 -18.95
C GLN A 109 -11.45 -11.33 -17.78
N ALA A 110 -10.84 -11.50 -16.62
CA ALA A 110 -11.11 -10.67 -15.44
C ALA A 110 -10.87 -9.19 -15.74
N ARG A 111 -9.76 -8.86 -16.41
CA ARG A 111 -9.43 -7.48 -16.81
C ARG A 111 -10.48 -6.84 -17.72
N SER A 112 -11.08 -7.63 -18.62
CA SER A 112 -12.10 -7.14 -19.56
C SER A 112 -13.49 -6.98 -18.93
N LEU A 113 -13.79 -7.71 -17.86
CA LEU A 113 -15.11 -7.80 -17.26
C LEU A 113 -15.30 -6.92 -16.03
N PHE A 114 -14.23 -6.62 -15.31
CA PHE A 114 -14.31 -5.88 -14.05
C PHE A 114 -13.74 -4.47 -14.18
N PRO A 115 -14.26 -3.49 -13.41
CA PRO A 115 -13.63 -2.19 -13.24
C PRO A 115 -12.20 -2.35 -12.70
N ARG A 116 -11.33 -1.40 -13.04
CA ARG A 116 -9.90 -1.44 -12.70
C ARG A 116 -9.64 -1.71 -11.22
N GLU A 117 -10.29 -0.98 -10.32
CA GLU A 117 -10.13 -1.14 -8.86
C GLU A 117 -10.52 -2.55 -8.37
N THR A 118 -11.62 -3.10 -8.93
CA THR A 118 -12.05 -4.46 -8.61
C THR A 118 -11.04 -5.48 -9.13
N PHE A 119 -10.53 -5.26 -10.34
CA PHE A 119 -9.55 -6.14 -10.96
C PHE A 119 -8.22 -6.12 -10.18
N GLU A 120 -7.72 -4.95 -9.77
CA GLU A 120 -6.54 -4.82 -8.92
C GLU A 120 -6.71 -5.61 -7.62
N ARG A 121 -7.87 -5.51 -6.97
CA ARG A 121 -8.18 -6.28 -5.76
C ARG A 121 -8.26 -7.78 -6.02
N MET A 122 -8.84 -8.19 -7.14
CA MET A 122 -8.88 -9.59 -7.54
C MET A 122 -7.49 -10.19 -7.76
N GLN A 123 -6.55 -9.42 -8.30
CA GLN A 123 -5.16 -9.85 -8.46
C GLN A 123 -4.48 -10.07 -7.10
N VAL A 124 -4.68 -9.14 -6.16
CA VAL A 124 -4.17 -9.28 -4.79
C VAL A 124 -4.72 -10.54 -4.13
N ASP A 125 -6.04 -10.73 -4.18
CA ASP A 125 -6.70 -11.91 -3.62
C ASP A 125 -6.24 -13.21 -4.34
N ALA A 126 -6.08 -13.18 -5.65
CA ALA A 126 -5.62 -14.31 -6.43
C ALA A 126 -4.27 -14.84 -5.94
N VAL A 127 -3.33 -13.95 -5.65
CA VAL A 127 -1.99 -14.32 -5.18
C VAL A 127 -2.00 -14.62 -3.69
N SER A 128 -2.52 -13.71 -2.85
CA SER A 128 -2.40 -13.80 -1.39
C SER A 128 -3.33 -14.85 -0.79
N ARG A 129 -4.57 -14.90 -1.24
CA ARG A 129 -5.62 -15.75 -0.67
C ARG A 129 -5.78 -17.06 -1.42
N TYR A 130 -5.75 -17.03 -2.75
CA TYR A 130 -6.00 -18.21 -3.58
C TYR A 130 -4.72 -18.92 -4.04
N GLY A 131 -3.55 -18.36 -3.74
CA GLY A 131 -2.26 -18.98 -4.00
C GLY A 131 -1.97 -19.23 -5.48
N LEU A 132 -2.41 -18.31 -6.36
CA LEU A 132 -2.21 -18.39 -7.82
C LEU A 132 -0.75 -18.03 -8.16
N THR A 133 0.21 -18.82 -7.66
CA THR A 133 1.64 -18.63 -7.92
C THR A 133 2.01 -18.86 -9.40
N GLU A 134 1.18 -19.58 -10.14
CA GLU A 134 1.36 -19.79 -11.59
C GLU A 134 1.34 -18.48 -12.39
N LEU A 135 0.64 -17.44 -11.89
CA LEU A 135 0.67 -16.11 -12.49
C LEU A 135 2.07 -15.47 -12.43
N LEU A 136 2.88 -15.87 -11.46
CA LEU A 136 4.26 -15.39 -11.32
C LEU A 136 5.25 -16.31 -12.04
N ALA A 137 4.94 -17.60 -12.13
CA ALA A 137 5.81 -18.57 -12.81
C ALA A 137 5.80 -18.43 -14.33
N ASP A 138 4.75 -17.87 -14.91
CA ASP A 138 4.66 -17.54 -16.33
C ASP A 138 5.07 -16.07 -16.58
N PRO A 139 6.15 -15.82 -17.34
CA PRO A 139 6.60 -14.46 -17.64
C PRO A 139 5.52 -13.59 -18.31
N ALA A 140 4.72 -14.16 -19.23
CA ALA A 140 3.65 -13.43 -19.91
C ALA A 140 2.52 -13.03 -18.94
N ALA A 141 2.17 -13.91 -18.00
CA ALA A 141 1.19 -13.61 -16.98
C ALA A 141 1.72 -12.57 -15.98
N ALA A 142 2.99 -12.65 -15.57
CA ALA A 142 3.63 -11.67 -14.70
C ALA A 142 3.69 -10.27 -15.33
N GLU A 143 3.94 -10.17 -16.64
CA GLU A 143 3.88 -8.92 -17.38
C GLU A 143 2.45 -8.40 -17.55
N ALA A 144 1.45 -9.26 -17.63
CA ALA A 144 0.06 -8.88 -17.75
C ALA A 144 -0.57 -8.41 -16.44
N LEU A 145 0.03 -8.69 -15.28
CA LEU A 145 -0.40 -8.17 -13.98
C LEU A 145 -0.31 -6.63 -13.98
N GLU A 146 -1.33 -5.96 -13.46
CA GLU A 146 -1.27 -4.52 -13.25
C GLU A 146 -0.47 -4.22 -11.98
N PRO A 147 0.62 -3.42 -12.08
CA PRO A 147 1.42 -3.11 -10.92
C PRO A 147 0.63 -2.20 -9.97
N SER A 148 0.42 -2.66 -8.73
CA SER A 148 -0.16 -1.87 -7.64
C SER A 148 0.64 -2.09 -6.36
N ARG A 149 0.52 -1.15 -5.41
CA ARG A 149 1.18 -1.26 -4.09
C ARG A 149 0.68 -2.47 -3.33
N GLU A 150 -0.64 -2.63 -3.34
CA GLU A 150 -1.35 -3.73 -2.66
C GLU A 150 -0.85 -5.07 -3.18
N LEU A 151 -0.67 -5.18 -4.51
CA LEU A 151 -0.10 -6.37 -5.11
C LEU A 151 1.36 -6.59 -4.68
N ALA A 152 2.20 -5.54 -4.71
CA ALA A 152 3.58 -5.65 -4.26
C ALA A 152 3.68 -6.08 -2.79
N THR A 153 2.87 -5.47 -1.91
CA THR A 153 2.82 -5.81 -0.48
C THR A 153 2.38 -7.26 -0.28
N ALA A 154 1.33 -7.70 -0.97
CA ALA A 154 0.85 -9.08 -0.91
C ALA A 154 1.91 -10.08 -1.42
N LEU A 155 2.61 -9.73 -2.50
CA LEU A 155 3.69 -10.53 -3.06
C LEU A 155 4.87 -10.67 -2.11
N LEU A 156 5.25 -9.60 -1.42
CA LEU A 156 6.31 -9.63 -0.41
C LEU A 156 5.96 -10.57 0.76
N GLN A 157 4.69 -10.62 1.16
CA GLN A 157 4.22 -11.52 2.24
C GLN A 157 4.25 -13.00 1.86
N VAL A 158 4.01 -13.33 0.59
CA VAL A 158 3.99 -14.73 0.11
C VAL A 158 5.34 -15.22 -0.40
N ARG A 159 6.33 -14.34 -0.51
CA ARG A 159 7.64 -14.61 -1.14
C ARG A 159 8.32 -15.88 -0.66
N GLY A 160 8.34 -16.13 0.65
CA GLY A 160 9.00 -17.29 1.24
C GLY A 160 8.39 -18.65 0.86
N ARG A 161 7.29 -18.66 0.11
CA ARG A 161 6.58 -19.87 -0.36
C ARG A 161 6.70 -20.08 -1.86
N LEU A 162 7.43 -19.23 -2.56
CA LEU A 162 7.55 -19.26 -4.02
C LEU A 162 8.73 -20.12 -4.45
N ASP A 163 8.56 -20.83 -5.57
CA ASP A 163 9.64 -21.49 -6.28
C ASP A 163 10.50 -20.49 -7.08
N GLU A 164 11.61 -20.94 -7.65
CA GLU A 164 12.55 -20.09 -8.40
C GLU A 164 11.90 -19.36 -9.59
N ARG A 165 10.95 -20.03 -10.28
CA ARG A 165 10.26 -19.44 -11.44
C ARG A 165 9.31 -18.34 -11.03
N ALA A 166 8.49 -18.59 -10.01
CA ALA A 166 7.61 -17.58 -9.45
C ALA A 166 8.38 -16.42 -8.80
N ALA A 167 9.55 -16.67 -8.22
CA ALA A 167 10.44 -15.63 -7.69
C ALA A 167 10.96 -14.68 -8.79
N ALA A 168 11.22 -15.17 -9.99
CA ALA A 168 11.61 -14.33 -11.13
C ALA A 168 10.46 -13.39 -11.56
N GLY A 169 9.23 -13.92 -11.68
CA GLY A 169 8.06 -13.11 -11.99
C GLY A 169 7.73 -12.09 -10.89
N LEU A 170 7.85 -12.50 -9.62
CA LEU A 170 7.71 -11.59 -8.48
C LEU A 170 8.69 -10.41 -8.61
N ARG A 171 9.96 -10.68 -8.94
CA ARG A 171 10.95 -9.62 -9.15
C ARG A 171 10.51 -8.63 -10.23
N THR A 172 9.98 -9.15 -11.36
CA THR A 172 9.48 -8.32 -12.47
C THR A 172 8.33 -7.41 -12.03
N VAL A 173 7.35 -7.94 -11.31
CA VAL A 173 6.21 -7.16 -10.83
C VAL A 173 6.66 -6.10 -9.82
N ILE A 174 7.48 -6.47 -8.83
CA ILE A 174 8.01 -5.53 -7.83
C ILE A 174 8.84 -4.43 -8.50
N ALA A 175 9.67 -4.75 -9.49
CA ALA A 175 10.48 -3.76 -10.20
C ALA A 175 9.60 -2.70 -10.88
N ARG A 176 8.49 -3.10 -11.51
CA ARG A 176 7.54 -2.17 -12.13
C ARG A 176 6.85 -1.27 -11.11
N VAL A 177 6.43 -1.81 -9.97
CA VAL A 177 5.83 -1.01 -8.89
C VAL A 177 6.84 -0.01 -8.32
N VAL A 178 8.06 -0.46 -8.05
CA VAL A 178 9.16 0.39 -7.57
C VAL A 178 9.46 1.51 -8.57
N GLU A 179 9.54 1.20 -9.86
CA GLU A 179 9.78 2.22 -10.91
C GLU A 179 8.69 3.29 -10.94
N ASP A 180 7.43 2.91 -10.82
CA ASP A 180 6.31 3.86 -10.78
C ASP A 180 6.38 4.76 -9.55
N ILE A 181 6.69 4.22 -8.38
CA ILE A 181 6.84 4.99 -7.14
C ILE A 181 8.06 5.93 -7.24
N VAL A 182 9.20 5.44 -7.72
CA VAL A 182 10.42 6.25 -7.93
C VAL A 182 10.15 7.41 -8.88
N ARG A 183 9.45 7.17 -9.99
CA ARG A 183 9.11 8.20 -10.98
C ARG A 183 8.30 9.33 -10.35
N ARG A 184 7.38 9.00 -9.45
CA ARG A 184 6.54 9.96 -8.74
C ARG A 184 7.30 10.71 -7.64
N LEU A 185 8.08 10.03 -6.81
CA LEU A 185 8.72 10.61 -5.63
C LEU A 185 10.04 11.33 -5.93
N ARG A 186 10.83 10.86 -6.89
CA ARG A 186 12.17 11.42 -7.19
C ARG A 186 12.18 12.94 -7.40
N PRO A 187 11.23 13.56 -8.13
CA PRO A 187 11.21 15.02 -8.30
C PRO A 187 11.00 15.76 -6.98
N GLN A 188 10.21 15.20 -6.07
CA GLN A 188 9.88 15.79 -4.77
C GLN A 188 11.10 15.76 -3.87
N PHE A 189 11.78 14.63 -3.74
CA PHE A 189 13.05 14.52 -3.03
C PHE A 189 14.13 15.45 -3.62
N ALA A 190 14.26 15.48 -4.94
CA ALA A 190 15.20 16.39 -5.60
C ALA A 190 14.90 17.86 -5.30
N THR A 191 13.64 18.25 -5.22
CA THR A 191 13.22 19.61 -4.89
C THR A 191 13.44 19.93 -3.42
N ALA A 192 13.00 19.07 -2.52
CA ALA A 192 13.14 19.24 -1.06
C ALA A 192 14.61 19.30 -0.65
N LEU A 193 15.46 18.46 -1.25
CA LEU A 193 16.86 18.31 -0.89
C LEU A 193 17.84 19.14 -1.74
N SER A 194 17.35 19.90 -2.74
CA SER A 194 18.22 20.68 -3.66
C SER A 194 18.84 21.96 -3.08
N GLY A 195 18.62 22.21 -1.79
CA GLY A 195 19.11 23.41 -1.10
C GLY A 195 18.27 24.67 -1.35
N ARG A 196 18.36 25.64 -0.43
CA ARG A 196 17.62 26.89 -0.49
C ARG A 196 18.13 27.77 -1.63
N LYS A 197 17.22 28.45 -2.34
CA LYS A 197 17.58 29.44 -3.37
C LYS A 197 18.42 30.55 -2.73
N ASP A 198 19.68 30.65 -3.13
CA ASP A 198 20.52 31.78 -2.73
C ASP A 198 20.19 32.99 -3.60
N ARG A 199 19.31 33.84 -3.06
CA ARG A 199 18.86 35.04 -3.76
C ARG A 199 19.95 36.10 -3.92
N SER A 200 21.06 35.99 -3.21
CA SER A 200 22.18 36.93 -3.35
C SER A 200 23.06 36.63 -4.55
N ARG A 201 23.13 35.39 -4.98
CA ARG A 201 24.00 34.94 -6.09
C ARG A 201 23.20 34.66 -7.36
N ARG A 202 23.74 35.11 -8.49
CA ARG A 202 23.21 34.79 -9.83
C ARG A 202 23.68 33.41 -10.26
N SER A 203 22.77 32.66 -10.90
CA SER A 203 23.13 31.39 -11.52
C SER A 203 23.55 31.62 -12.97
N MET A 204 24.64 31.01 -13.36
CA MET A 204 25.03 30.88 -14.77
C MET A 204 24.20 29.80 -15.50
N HIS A 205 23.61 28.87 -14.75
CA HIS A 205 22.78 27.80 -15.31
C HIS A 205 21.33 28.25 -15.49
N LYS A 206 20.88 28.28 -16.75
CA LYS A 206 19.54 28.73 -17.16
C LYS A 206 18.56 27.55 -17.11
N VAL A 207 18.16 27.09 -15.91
CA VAL A 207 17.16 26.04 -15.71
C VAL A 207 15.89 26.66 -15.13
N SER A 208 14.72 26.15 -15.53
CA SER A 208 13.41 26.69 -15.14
C SER A 208 13.22 26.78 -13.62
N GLN A 209 13.74 25.79 -12.87
CA GLN A 209 13.67 25.76 -11.40
C GLN A 209 14.42 26.93 -10.71
N ASN A 210 15.39 27.55 -11.39
CA ASN A 210 16.19 28.66 -10.90
C ASN A 210 15.70 30.02 -11.40
N PHE A 211 14.62 30.06 -12.18
CA PHE A 211 14.07 31.30 -12.71
C PHE A 211 13.62 32.25 -11.60
N ASP A 212 14.07 33.51 -11.67
CA ASP A 212 13.66 34.61 -10.80
C ASP A 212 12.73 35.56 -11.54
N GLY A 213 11.43 35.27 -11.45
CA GLY A 213 10.41 36.07 -12.11
C GLY A 213 10.41 37.54 -11.67
N LYS A 214 10.59 37.79 -10.33
CA LYS A 214 10.59 39.14 -9.77
C LYS A 214 11.76 39.99 -10.31
N ARG A 215 12.97 39.45 -10.28
CA ARG A 215 14.16 40.15 -10.81
C ARG A 215 14.14 40.25 -12.33
N THR A 216 13.60 39.24 -13.01
CA THR A 216 13.41 39.32 -14.47
C THR A 216 12.44 40.42 -14.83
N LEU A 217 11.29 40.53 -14.15
CA LEU A 217 10.35 41.60 -14.31
C LEU A 217 10.99 42.96 -14.06
N GLN A 218 11.66 43.13 -12.91
CA GLN A 218 12.34 44.38 -12.56
C GLN A 218 13.41 44.79 -13.57
N ALA A 219 14.18 43.84 -14.10
CA ALA A 219 15.23 44.11 -15.07
C ALA A 219 14.68 44.54 -16.48
N ASN A 220 13.42 44.24 -16.77
CA ASN A 220 12.80 44.52 -18.06
C ASN A 220 11.67 45.55 -17.98
N LEU A 221 11.39 46.14 -16.82
CA LEU A 221 10.32 47.15 -16.67
C LEU A 221 10.46 48.35 -17.60
N SER A 222 11.69 48.80 -17.90
CA SER A 222 11.95 49.88 -18.85
C SER A 222 11.55 49.55 -20.31
N ARG A 223 11.27 48.27 -20.59
CA ARG A 223 10.87 47.77 -21.90
C ARG A 223 9.38 47.40 -21.96
N TYR A 224 8.61 47.89 -21.01
CA TYR A 224 7.16 47.77 -21.05
C TYR A 224 6.58 48.71 -22.04
N ASP A 225 5.82 48.20 -23.00
CA ASP A 225 5.10 48.99 -24.00
C ASP A 225 3.66 49.22 -23.52
N PRO A 226 3.33 50.43 -23.12
CA PRO A 226 1.96 50.77 -22.70
C PRO A 226 0.92 50.62 -23.80
N GLY A 227 1.35 50.79 -25.07
CA GLY A 227 0.44 50.77 -26.23
C GLY A 227 -0.07 49.35 -26.52
N SER A 228 0.77 48.35 -26.38
CA SER A 228 0.40 46.93 -26.58
C SER A 228 0.13 46.17 -25.30
N GLY A 229 0.39 46.76 -24.12
CA GLY A 229 0.29 46.10 -22.82
C GLY A 229 1.30 44.96 -22.63
N ARG A 230 2.38 44.93 -23.41
CA ARG A 230 3.35 43.84 -23.42
C ARG A 230 4.68 44.22 -22.78
N LEU A 231 5.28 43.28 -22.07
CA LEU A 231 6.64 43.38 -21.55
C LEU A 231 7.59 42.58 -22.44
N ILE A 232 8.60 43.25 -23.01
CA ILE A 232 9.62 42.59 -23.82
C ILE A 232 10.73 42.13 -22.92
N VAL A 233 10.81 40.80 -22.69
CA VAL A 233 11.79 40.18 -21.81
C VAL A 233 13.07 39.88 -22.63
N GLN A 234 14.14 40.64 -22.35
CA GLN A 234 15.48 40.38 -22.91
C GLN A 234 16.44 39.83 -21.85
N ASP A 235 16.35 40.34 -20.63
CA ASP A 235 17.20 39.96 -19.50
C ASP A 235 16.53 38.99 -18.56
N VAL A 236 16.69 37.71 -18.82
CA VAL A 236 16.17 36.65 -17.94
C VAL A 236 17.15 36.44 -16.74
N ARG A 237 16.63 36.50 -15.53
CA ARG A 237 17.41 36.37 -14.31
C ARG A 237 17.19 35.00 -13.67
N PHE A 238 18.29 34.39 -13.22
CA PHE A 238 18.30 33.13 -12.52
C PHE A 238 19.02 33.27 -11.18
N VAL A 239 18.47 32.64 -10.13
CA VAL A 239 19.12 32.58 -8.82
C VAL A 239 20.00 31.35 -8.72
N SER A 240 21.12 31.47 -8.02
CA SER A 240 21.93 30.31 -7.68
C SER A 240 21.26 29.52 -6.55
N ARG A 241 21.51 28.23 -6.49
CA ARG A 241 21.21 27.44 -5.29
C ARG A 241 22.50 27.29 -4.49
N ALA A 242 22.41 27.46 -3.18
CA ALA A 242 23.53 27.14 -2.30
C ALA A 242 23.87 25.65 -2.50
N ARG A 243 25.06 25.39 -3.02
CA ARG A 243 25.55 24.00 -3.13
C ARG A 243 25.81 23.51 -1.73
N ARG A 244 25.17 22.43 -1.32
CA ARG A 244 25.50 21.77 -0.06
C ARG A 244 26.94 21.30 -0.14
N THR A 245 27.79 21.87 0.70
CA THR A 245 29.19 21.47 0.84
C THR A 245 29.37 20.40 1.92
N LEU A 246 28.34 20.21 2.76
CA LEU A 246 28.37 19.26 3.87
C LEU A 246 27.61 17.99 3.50
N THR A 247 28.22 16.86 3.75
CA THR A 247 27.58 15.54 3.63
C THR A 247 26.75 15.26 4.87
N TRP A 248 25.58 14.64 4.67
CA TRP A 248 24.70 14.17 5.72
C TRP A 248 24.63 12.64 5.71
N ASP A 249 24.65 12.05 6.88
CA ASP A 249 24.44 10.62 7.07
C ASP A 249 22.98 10.40 7.48
N VAL A 250 22.26 9.58 6.72
CA VAL A 250 20.89 9.15 7.02
C VAL A 250 20.93 7.66 7.35
N VAL A 251 20.67 7.32 8.61
CA VAL A 251 20.54 5.93 9.06
C VAL A 251 19.07 5.58 9.10
N LEU A 252 18.63 4.71 8.21
CA LEU A 252 17.25 4.26 8.08
C LEU A 252 17.13 2.85 8.67
N LEU A 253 16.39 2.74 9.77
CA LEU A 253 16.05 1.49 10.45
C LEU A 253 14.62 1.12 10.11
N VAL A 254 14.39 -0.01 9.48
CA VAL A 254 13.07 -0.42 9.01
C VAL A 254 12.68 -1.74 9.64
N ASP A 255 11.59 -1.71 10.37
CA ASP A 255 10.95 -2.88 10.92
C ASP A 255 10.41 -3.78 9.79
N GLN A 256 10.73 -5.06 9.85
CA GLN A 256 10.27 -6.05 8.88
C GLN A 256 9.14 -6.94 9.42
N SER A 257 8.42 -6.50 10.46
CA SER A 257 7.20 -7.16 10.91
C SER A 257 6.15 -7.20 9.79
N GLY A 258 5.23 -8.16 9.86
CA GLY A 258 4.24 -8.37 8.79
C GLY A 258 3.33 -7.17 8.53
N SER A 259 3.03 -6.38 9.57
CA SER A 259 2.26 -5.14 9.52
C SER A 259 2.97 -4.02 8.72
N MET A 260 4.31 -4.06 8.69
CA MET A 260 5.15 -3.00 8.12
C MET A 260 5.49 -3.19 6.63
N ALA A 261 4.89 -4.16 5.94
CA ALA A 261 5.22 -4.47 4.55
C ALA A 261 5.07 -3.28 3.58
N ALA A 262 4.04 -2.46 3.75
CA ALA A 262 3.86 -1.24 2.95
C ALA A 262 4.95 -0.19 3.27
N SER A 263 5.23 0.02 4.55
CA SER A 263 6.28 0.96 5.01
C SER A 263 7.67 0.50 4.56
N LEU A 264 7.93 -0.81 4.53
CA LEU A 264 9.16 -1.39 3.98
C LEU A 264 9.33 -1.05 2.49
N LEU A 265 8.24 -1.18 1.69
CA LEU A 265 8.25 -0.84 0.26
C LEU A 265 8.68 0.61 0.05
N TYR A 266 8.03 1.55 0.73
CA TYR A 266 8.36 2.97 0.60
C TYR A 266 9.72 3.33 1.20
N SER A 267 10.13 2.70 2.30
CA SER A 267 11.45 2.90 2.91
C SER A 267 12.57 2.50 1.96
N ALA A 268 12.44 1.36 1.29
CA ALA A 268 13.41 0.91 0.28
C ALA A 268 13.50 1.90 -0.90
N VAL A 269 12.35 2.38 -1.39
CA VAL A 269 12.31 3.37 -2.48
C VAL A 269 12.93 4.70 -2.04
N CYS A 270 12.59 5.21 -0.86
CA CYS A 270 13.17 6.44 -0.31
C CYS A 270 14.68 6.32 -0.13
N ALA A 271 15.17 5.18 0.36
CA ALA A 271 16.61 4.90 0.49
C ALA A 271 17.31 4.95 -0.88
N GLY A 272 16.71 4.31 -1.91
CA GLY A 272 17.23 4.32 -3.28
C GLY A 272 17.29 5.73 -3.89
N ILE A 273 16.24 6.52 -3.71
CA ILE A 273 16.20 7.92 -4.19
C ILE A 273 17.25 8.76 -3.48
N MET A 274 17.35 8.65 -2.14
CA MET A 274 18.32 9.42 -1.33
C MET A 274 19.77 9.03 -1.66
N SER A 275 20.04 7.74 -1.88
CA SER A 275 21.38 7.25 -2.24
C SER A 275 21.88 7.80 -3.58
N ALA A 276 20.97 8.18 -4.48
CA ALA A 276 21.31 8.80 -5.77
C ALA A 276 21.50 10.33 -5.67
N LEU A 277 21.28 10.94 -4.51
CA LEU A 277 21.38 12.38 -4.33
C LEU A 277 22.78 12.78 -3.79
N PRO A 278 23.41 13.82 -4.36
CA PRO A 278 24.73 14.25 -3.92
C PRO A 278 24.66 14.84 -2.50
N GLY A 279 25.64 14.50 -1.68
CA GLY A 279 25.77 14.99 -0.31
C GLY A 279 24.89 14.28 0.72
N ILE A 280 24.34 13.11 0.38
CA ILE A 280 23.64 12.24 1.32
C ILE A 280 24.29 10.85 1.25
N THR A 281 24.67 10.33 2.42
CA THR A 281 25.08 8.94 2.60
C THR A 281 23.94 8.21 3.29
N VAL A 282 23.43 7.13 2.68
CA VAL A 282 22.35 6.35 3.26
C VAL A 282 22.92 5.07 3.84
N ARG A 283 22.61 4.80 5.09
CA ARG A 283 22.79 3.51 5.75
C ARG A 283 21.41 2.92 5.98
N LEU A 284 21.17 1.75 5.43
CA LEU A 284 19.88 1.06 5.52
C LEU A 284 20.05 -0.24 6.29
N ALA A 285 19.31 -0.40 7.36
CA ALA A 285 19.19 -1.66 8.05
C ALA A 285 17.72 -2.04 8.22
N VAL A 286 17.42 -3.31 8.01
CA VAL A 286 16.14 -3.90 8.36
C VAL A 286 16.30 -4.70 9.65
N PHE A 287 15.26 -4.78 10.46
CA PHE A 287 15.36 -5.49 11.73
C PHE A 287 14.06 -6.23 12.11
N ASP A 288 14.27 -7.32 12.83
CA ASP A 288 13.28 -8.07 13.59
C ASP A 288 13.84 -8.26 15.02
N THR A 289 14.11 -9.47 15.45
CA THR A 289 14.94 -9.80 16.64
C THR A 289 16.44 -9.65 16.32
N ASN A 290 16.81 -9.52 15.06
CA ASN A 290 18.15 -9.28 14.55
C ASN A 290 18.18 -8.06 13.66
N VAL A 291 19.36 -7.47 13.51
CA VAL A 291 19.58 -6.34 12.60
C VAL A 291 20.41 -6.83 11.42
N VAL A 292 19.91 -6.55 10.21
CA VAL A 292 20.58 -6.87 8.97
C VAL A 292 20.94 -5.59 8.24
N ASP A 293 22.21 -5.33 8.07
CA ASP A 293 22.73 -4.18 7.31
C ASP A 293 22.59 -4.41 5.80
N LEU A 294 21.76 -3.60 5.16
CA LEU A 294 21.52 -3.59 3.73
C LEU A 294 22.04 -2.32 3.05
N SER A 295 22.95 -1.58 3.69
CA SER A 295 23.49 -0.32 3.18
C SER A 295 24.12 -0.47 1.80
N HIS A 296 24.73 -1.61 1.52
CA HIS A 296 25.33 -1.92 0.21
C HIS A 296 24.29 -2.10 -0.91
N LEU A 297 23.04 -2.41 -0.56
CA LEU A 297 21.89 -2.52 -1.47
C LEU A 297 21.00 -1.28 -1.49
N ALA A 298 21.27 -0.26 -0.67
CA ALA A 298 20.41 0.91 -0.55
C ALA A 298 20.11 1.63 -1.88
N HIS A 299 20.98 1.47 -2.88
CA HIS A 299 20.79 2.03 -4.22
C HIS A 299 19.84 1.21 -5.12
N ASP A 300 19.52 -0.04 -4.75
CA ASP A 300 18.62 -0.94 -5.47
C ASP A 300 17.44 -1.35 -4.58
N PRO A 301 16.33 -0.59 -4.62
CA PRO A 301 15.14 -0.88 -3.80
C PRO A 301 14.58 -2.29 -4.02
N VAL A 302 14.68 -2.82 -5.24
CA VAL A 302 14.19 -4.16 -5.56
C VAL A 302 15.03 -5.23 -4.84
N ALA A 303 16.35 -5.09 -4.85
CA ALA A 303 17.24 -5.99 -4.13
C ALA A 303 17.00 -5.93 -2.61
N VAL A 304 16.80 -4.73 -2.04
CA VAL A 304 16.41 -4.56 -0.63
C VAL A 304 15.13 -5.32 -0.31
N LEU A 305 14.07 -5.09 -1.08
CA LEU A 305 12.76 -5.73 -0.89
C LEU A 305 12.83 -7.26 -1.03
N LEU A 306 13.68 -7.76 -1.91
CA LEU A 306 13.87 -9.20 -2.10
C LEU A 306 14.80 -9.83 -1.05
N THR A 307 15.58 -9.06 -0.32
CA THR A 307 16.46 -9.55 0.74
C THR A 307 15.77 -9.49 2.12
N ALA A 308 15.02 -8.44 2.41
CA ALA A 308 14.27 -8.29 3.67
C ALA A 308 13.31 -9.46 3.89
N GLN A 309 13.20 -10.00 5.09
CA GLN A 309 12.32 -11.12 5.43
C GLN A 309 11.18 -10.60 6.33
N LEU A 310 9.96 -10.58 5.78
CA LEU A 310 8.80 -10.17 6.56
C LEU A 310 8.40 -11.23 7.59
N GLY A 311 8.23 -10.81 8.83
CA GLY A 311 7.83 -11.66 9.96
C GLY A 311 8.90 -11.76 11.04
N GLY A 312 8.54 -12.32 12.17
CA GLY A 312 9.41 -12.43 13.35
C GLY A 312 8.94 -11.54 14.50
N GLY A 313 9.68 -11.54 15.61
CA GLY A 313 9.50 -10.58 16.71
C GLY A 313 10.25 -9.27 16.42
N THR A 314 10.10 -8.27 17.28
CA THR A 314 10.68 -6.94 17.09
C THR A 314 11.56 -6.54 18.27
N ASP A 315 12.83 -6.22 18.05
CA ASP A 315 13.78 -5.65 19.04
C ASP A 315 14.27 -4.30 18.55
N ILE A 316 13.47 -3.26 18.79
CA ILE A 316 13.78 -1.88 18.39
C ILE A 316 15.01 -1.38 19.15
N ALA A 317 15.17 -1.78 20.42
CA ALA A 317 16.31 -1.36 21.22
C ALA A 317 17.65 -1.80 20.59
N LYS A 318 17.67 -3.00 19.99
CA LYS A 318 18.86 -3.52 19.28
C LYS A 318 19.11 -2.75 18.00
N ALA A 319 18.06 -2.42 17.24
CA ALA A 319 18.17 -1.62 16.02
C ALA A 319 18.68 -0.20 16.32
N VAL A 320 18.18 0.46 17.37
CA VAL A 320 18.66 1.80 17.75
C VAL A 320 20.11 1.76 18.26
N ARG A 321 20.52 0.71 18.99
CA ARG A 321 21.93 0.51 19.37
C ARG A 321 22.84 0.30 18.17
N TYR A 322 22.37 -0.42 17.16
CA TYR A 322 23.10 -0.52 15.90
C TYR A 322 23.28 0.86 15.26
N ALA A 323 22.21 1.67 15.17
CA ALA A 323 22.32 3.03 14.65
C ALA A 323 23.32 3.88 15.45
N GLU A 324 23.34 3.77 16.78
CA GLU A 324 24.30 4.47 17.66
C GLU A 324 25.75 4.16 17.27
N GLN A 325 26.05 2.90 16.90
CA GLN A 325 27.39 2.50 16.45
C GLN A 325 27.75 3.04 15.04
N GLN A 326 26.75 3.36 14.23
CA GLN A 326 26.95 3.88 12.87
C GLN A 326 27.15 5.41 12.85
N VAL A 327 26.84 6.12 13.92
CA VAL A 327 26.98 7.57 14.00
C VAL A 327 28.44 7.98 14.10
N THR A 328 28.94 8.65 13.05
CA THR A 328 30.31 9.20 13.03
C THR A 328 30.32 10.69 13.31
N THR A 329 29.34 11.44 12.84
CA THR A 329 29.23 12.89 13.01
C THR A 329 27.81 13.23 13.50
N PRO A 330 27.55 13.25 14.82
CA PRO A 330 26.21 13.39 15.37
C PRO A 330 25.43 14.60 14.84
N SER A 331 26.04 15.78 14.76
CA SER A 331 25.40 17.01 14.28
C SER A 331 24.97 16.99 12.80
N ARG A 332 25.40 15.98 12.05
CA ARG A 332 25.09 15.76 10.64
C ARG A 332 24.51 14.36 10.37
N THR A 333 24.01 13.73 11.40
CA THR A 333 23.36 12.42 11.29
C THR A 333 21.88 12.56 11.61
N VAL A 334 21.06 11.94 10.77
CA VAL A 334 19.64 11.72 10.99
C VAL A 334 19.43 10.23 11.14
N VAL A 335 18.80 9.79 12.21
CA VAL A 335 18.32 8.41 12.38
C VAL A 335 16.82 8.39 12.21
N VAL A 336 16.34 7.59 11.29
CA VAL A 336 14.92 7.39 10.99
C VAL A 336 14.57 5.96 11.37
N LEU A 337 13.67 5.82 12.33
CA LEU A 337 13.12 4.54 12.75
C LEU A 337 11.70 4.40 12.15
N VAL A 338 11.47 3.39 11.35
CA VAL A 338 10.16 3.06 10.75
C VAL A 338 9.67 1.77 11.41
N SER A 339 8.68 1.87 12.30
CA SER A 339 8.14 0.75 13.10
C SER A 339 6.80 1.12 13.69
N ASP A 340 5.94 0.14 13.98
CA ASP A 340 4.71 0.30 14.77
C ASP A 340 4.97 0.47 16.29
N PHE A 341 6.26 0.53 16.69
CA PHE A 341 6.73 0.72 18.07
C PHE A 341 6.31 -0.39 19.05
N GLU A 342 5.90 -1.55 18.56
CA GLU A 342 5.66 -2.72 19.38
C GLU A 342 7.02 -3.35 19.77
N GLU A 343 7.56 -2.90 20.90
CA GLU A 343 8.86 -3.37 21.42
C GLU A 343 8.72 -4.73 22.09
N GLY A 344 9.29 -5.75 21.50
CA GLY A 344 9.34 -7.10 22.07
C GLY A 344 10.44 -7.29 23.13
N GLY A 345 11.37 -6.34 23.23
CA GLY A 345 12.49 -6.37 24.16
C GLY A 345 12.31 -5.42 25.35
N SER A 346 13.37 -4.69 25.69
CA SER A 346 13.36 -3.78 26.84
C SER A 346 13.13 -2.33 26.43
N VAL A 347 11.93 -1.82 26.65
CA VAL A 347 11.59 -0.39 26.43
C VAL A 347 12.54 0.54 27.19
N ALA A 348 13.00 0.17 28.37
CA ALA A 348 13.95 0.98 29.15
C ALA A 348 15.31 1.13 28.41
N GLN A 349 15.79 0.05 27.79
CA GLN A 349 17.03 0.11 27.00
C GLN A 349 16.83 0.92 25.71
N LEU A 350 15.68 0.78 25.05
CA LEU A 350 15.31 1.58 23.88
C LEU A 350 15.37 3.08 24.21
N LEU A 351 14.67 3.51 25.26
CA LEU A 351 14.61 4.91 25.69
C LEU A 351 15.99 5.44 26.09
N ALA A 352 16.81 4.65 26.75
CA ALA A 352 18.17 5.04 27.10
C ALA A 352 19.05 5.29 25.86
N SER A 353 18.95 4.43 24.83
CA SER A 353 19.69 4.61 23.58
C SER A 353 19.19 5.84 22.79
N VAL A 354 17.87 6.06 22.75
CA VAL A 354 17.29 7.25 22.10
C VAL A 354 17.76 8.53 22.79
N ARG A 355 17.77 8.59 24.13
CA ARG A 355 18.27 9.76 24.88
C ARG A 355 19.73 10.05 24.59
N ARG A 356 20.60 9.04 24.61
CA ARG A 356 22.03 9.22 24.29
C ARG A 356 22.23 9.80 22.89
N LEU A 357 21.49 9.27 21.89
CA LEU A 357 21.54 9.78 20.52
C LEU A 357 21.06 11.24 20.46
N ALA A 358 19.94 11.56 21.11
CA ALA A 358 19.40 12.91 21.14
C ALA A 358 20.38 13.90 21.83
N GLU A 359 20.93 13.53 22.98
CA GLU A 359 21.92 14.31 23.74
C GLU A 359 23.22 14.53 22.96
N SER A 360 23.59 13.58 22.09
CA SER A 360 24.78 13.74 21.22
C SER A 360 24.54 14.72 20.06
N GLY A 361 23.30 15.16 19.83
CA GLY A 361 22.94 16.08 18.76
C GLY A 361 22.51 15.39 17.46
N VAL A 362 22.28 14.08 17.48
CA VAL A 362 21.65 13.32 16.37
C VAL A 362 20.19 13.72 16.26
N ARG A 363 19.70 13.90 15.04
CA ARG A 363 18.29 14.16 14.78
C ARG A 363 17.55 12.83 14.62
N LEU A 364 16.50 12.63 15.44
CA LEU A 364 15.78 11.38 15.53
C LEU A 364 14.36 11.56 15.02
N LEU A 365 13.94 10.71 14.08
CA LEU A 365 12.58 10.62 13.57
C LEU A 365 12.06 9.20 13.75
N GLY A 366 10.95 9.05 14.46
CA GLY A 366 10.19 7.81 14.56
C GLY A 366 8.98 7.89 13.65
N LEU A 367 8.88 6.99 12.68
CA LEU A 367 7.77 6.89 11.75
C LEU A 367 6.92 5.69 12.09
N ALA A 368 5.71 5.93 12.61
CA ALA A 368 4.72 4.90 12.88
C ALA A 368 4.19 4.25 11.59
N ALA A 369 4.20 5.01 10.48
CA ALA A 369 4.02 4.50 9.13
C ALA A 369 4.78 5.39 8.14
N LEU A 370 5.17 4.80 7.03
CA LEU A 370 5.68 5.49 5.85
C LEU A 370 4.99 4.89 4.62
N ASP A 371 3.74 5.29 4.42
CA ASP A 371 2.91 4.89 3.29
C ASP A 371 2.00 6.03 2.85
N GLU A 372 1.17 5.81 1.83
CA GLU A 372 0.28 6.88 1.31
C GLU A 372 -0.89 7.20 2.24
N SER A 373 -1.34 6.27 3.08
CA SER A 373 -2.47 6.49 3.99
C SER A 373 -2.05 7.28 5.23
N ALA A 374 -0.82 7.06 5.70
CA ALA A 374 -0.28 7.60 6.95
C ALA A 374 -1.23 7.37 8.16
N GLU A 375 -1.99 6.27 8.13
CA GLU A 375 -2.95 5.87 9.17
C GLU A 375 -2.46 4.60 9.89
N PRO A 376 -1.46 4.69 10.77
CA PRO A 376 -0.88 3.52 11.40
C PRO A 376 -1.68 3.03 12.60
N VAL A 377 -1.65 1.71 12.78
CA VAL A 377 -1.91 1.08 14.08
C VAL A 377 -0.56 0.88 14.75
N TYR A 378 -0.33 1.53 15.91
CA TYR A 378 0.97 1.49 16.59
C TYR A 378 0.82 1.61 18.11
N ASP A 379 1.84 1.21 18.86
CA ASP A 379 1.88 1.39 20.32
C ASP A 379 2.08 2.87 20.69
N GLN A 380 0.97 3.52 21.04
CA GLN A 380 0.95 4.92 21.45
C GLN A 380 1.70 5.18 22.76
N GLY A 381 1.78 4.16 23.65
CA GLY A 381 2.49 4.26 24.91
C GLY A 381 3.99 4.38 24.71
N THR A 382 4.57 3.49 23.93
CA THR A 382 5.99 3.53 23.54
C THR A 382 6.30 4.77 22.70
N ALA A 383 5.45 5.11 21.72
CA ALA A 383 5.61 6.29 20.88
C ALA A 383 5.72 7.59 21.68
N ARG A 384 4.84 7.78 22.69
CA ARG A 384 4.89 8.95 23.59
C ARG A 384 6.20 9.01 24.38
N ARG A 385 6.64 7.88 24.94
CA ARG A 385 7.90 7.80 25.71
C ARG A 385 9.12 8.07 24.84
N LEU A 386 9.10 7.65 23.57
CA LEU A 386 10.13 7.97 22.57
C LEU A 386 10.17 9.48 22.29
N ALA A 387 9.00 10.11 22.13
CA ALA A 387 8.90 11.56 21.93
C ALA A 387 9.44 12.34 23.15
N GLU A 388 9.09 11.93 24.35
CA GLU A 388 9.64 12.52 25.61
C GLU A 388 11.16 12.30 25.75
N SER A 389 11.71 11.31 25.05
CA SER A 389 13.15 11.01 25.03
C SER A 389 13.92 11.73 23.92
N GLY A 390 13.27 12.61 23.16
CA GLY A 390 13.89 13.46 22.13
C GLY A 390 13.75 12.98 20.69
N MET A 391 12.89 11.97 20.43
CA MET A 391 12.58 11.53 19.08
C MET A 391 11.31 12.23 18.56
N HIS A 392 11.36 12.77 17.34
CA HIS A 392 10.16 13.27 16.68
C HIS A 392 9.35 12.07 16.14
N VAL A 393 8.18 11.81 16.71
CA VAL A 393 7.32 10.71 16.29
C VAL A 393 6.18 11.23 15.40
N ALA A 394 6.01 10.64 14.24
CA ALA A 394 5.00 11.02 13.26
C ALA A 394 4.55 9.82 12.40
N ALA A 395 3.43 9.97 11.70
CA ALA A 395 3.09 9.16 10.53
C ALA A 395 3.18 10.08 9.31
N LEU A 396 4.00 9.73 8.34
CA LEU A 396 4.27 10.59 7.19
C LEU A 396 4.03 9.83 5.89
N THR A 397 3.45 10.54 4.90
CA THR A 397 3.56 10.07 3.51
C THR A 397 4.99 10.25 3.02
N PRO A 398 5.42 9.50 1.98
CA PRO A 398 6.77 9.63 1.44
C PRO A 398 7.12 11.05 0.98
N GLU A 399 6.13 11.82 0.51
CA GLU A 399 6.28 13.22 0.12
C GLU A 399 6.59 14.11 1.33
N ARG A 400 5.81 13.99 2.41
CA ARG A 400 6.04 14.73 3.65
C ARG A 400 7.36 14.36 4.32
N PHE A 401 7.76 13.09 4.21
CA PHE A 401 9.07 12.66 4.67
C PHE A 401 10.20 13.36 3.89
N ALA A 402 10.06 13.51 2.57
CA ALA A 402 11.00 14.27 1.75
C ALA A 402 11.07 15.75 2.16
N GLU A 403 9.93 16.38 2.43
CA GLU A 403 9.84 17.77 2.91
C GLU A 403 10.51 17.91 4.27
N TRP A 404 10.18 17.04 5.23
CA TRP A 404 10.80 17.05 6.56
C TRP A 404 12.32 16.87 6.48
N LEU A 405 12.81 15.92 5.70
CA LEU A 405 14.24 15.78 5.46
C LEU A 405 14.85 17.07 4.89
N GLY A 406 14.14 17.71 3.95
CA GLY A 406 14.54 18.99 3.38
C GLY A 406 14.74 20.08 4.45
N GLU A 407 13.81 20.18 5.40
CA GLU A 407 13.89 21.14 6.51
C GLU A 407 15.03 20.82 7.49
N VAL A 408 15.17 19.53 7.82
CA VAL A 408 16.16 19.05 8.79
C VAL A 408 17.59 19.17 8.27
N LEU A 409 17.79 18.92 6.97
CA LEU A 409 19.11 18.92 6.36
C LEU A 409 19.53 20.30 5.83
N VAL A 410 18.69 21.32 5.85
CA VAL A 410 19.02 22.71 5.49
C VAL A 410 19.47 23.46 6.71
#